data_d0d61821ff35bf9598a5b3633dc58e3a
#
_entry.id   d0d61821ff35bf9598a5b3633dc58e3a
#
_cell.length_a   1.000
_cell.length_b   1.000
_cell.length_c   1.000
_cell.angle_alpha   90.00
_cell.angle_beta   90.00
_cell.angle_gamma   90.00
#
_symmetry.space_group_name_H-M   'P 1'
#
loop_
_entity.id
_entity.type
_entity.pdbx_description
1 polymer ?
#
loop_
_entity_poly.entity_id
_entity_poly.type
_entity_poly.pdbx_seq_one_letter_code
_entity_poly.pdbx_strand_id
1 'polypeptide(L)'
;MKRFFLSLVVLCIATLASAQLPTDSLAEKIIIIPHIAITSDIPEPAQNLMMDRMKRILLKNGIVDTSDRSRFVLTVKSNIINEEWTETVPPKYVMTVEFTFYIGDVESGILYADKLFRRKVASDSPEKAYMQAVNAIRVSDPEFKIMIDKAKQRIVETLDAREEKLIIEGNEYDI
;
A
#
# COMPACT_ATOMS: atom_id res chain seq x y z
N MET A 1 -17.49 58.11 11.90
CA MET A 1 -17.56 56.87 12.75
C MET A 1 -17.81 55.57 11.96
N LYS A 2 -18.38 55.58 10.76
CA LYS A 2 -18.62 54.34 9.98
C LYS A 2 -17.38 53.75 9.30
N ARG A 3 -16.30 54.51 9.12
CA ARG A 3 -15.07 54.02 8.44
C ARG A 3 -14.09 53.27 9.35
N PHE A 4 -14.18 53.46 10.67
CA PHE A 4 -13.36 52.77 11.67
C PHE A 4 -13.84 51.35 11.98
N PHE A 5 -15.14 51.09 11.82
CA PHE A 5 -15.72 49.75 12.06
C PHE A 5 -15.39 48.78 10.94
N LEU A 6 -15.21 49.24 9.70
CA LEU A 6 -14.89 48.41 8.56
C LEU A 6 -13.43 47.90 8.61
N SER A 7 -12.53 48.68 9.20
CA SER A 7 -11.10 48.35 9.35
C SER A 7 -10.87 47.27 10.41
N LEU A 8 -11.71 47.22 11.46
CA LEU A 8 -11.58 46.23 12.54
C LEU A 8 -12.08 44.85 12.13
N VAL A 9 -13.10 44.78 11.27
CA VAL A 9 -13.65 43.50 10.78
C VAL A 9 -12.69 42.80 9.79
N VAL A 10 -11.92 43.56 8.99
CA VAL A 10 -10.94 43.02 8.06
C VAL A 10 -9.73 42.46 8.81
N LEU A 11 -9.37 42.98 9.98
CA LEU A 11 -8.23 42.49 10.76
C LEU A 11 -8.52 41.16 11.48
N CYS A 12 -9.78 40.84 11.77
CA CYS A 12 -10.16 39.55 12.41
C CYS A 12 -10.25 38.38 11.47
N ILE A 13 -10.28 38.57 10.14
CA ILE A 13 -10.37 37.49 9.16
C ILE A 13 -8.97 36.92 8.81
N ALA A 14 -7.90 37.62 9.14
CA ALA A 14 -6.52 37.24 8.79
C ALA A 14 -5.87 36.22 9.77
N THR A 15 -6.55 35.80 10.85
CA THR A 15 -5.98 34.93 11.88
C THR A 15 -6.49 33.48 11.85
N LEU A 16 -7.27 33.09 10.84
CA LEU A 16 -7.60 31.69 10.55
C LEU A 16 -6.63 31.13 9.50
N ALA A 17 -5.37 31.52 9.55
CA ALA A 17 -4.31 30.73 8.93
C ALA A 17 -4.21 29.43 9.75
N SER A 18 -4.95 28.44 9.30
CA SER A 18 -4.86 27.05 9.78
C SER A 18 -3.39 26.69 9.87
N ALA A 19 -2.88 26.46 11.07
CA ALA A 19 -1.66 25.70 11.27
C ALA A 19 -1.95 24.30 10.76
N GLN A 20 -1.83 24.09 9.44
CA GLN A 20 -1.65 22.76 8.88
C GLN A 20 -0.29 22.30 9.40
N LEU A 21 -0.33 21.52 10.47
CA LEU A 21 0.80 20.73 10.90
C LEU A 21 1.35 19.98 9.68
N PRO A 22 2.68 19.87 9.53
CA PRO A 22 3.31 19.22 8.38
C PRO A 22 3.11 17.70 8.45
N THR A 23 1.89 17.24 8.25
CA THR A 23 1.54 15.81 8.11
C THR A 23 2.27 15.18 6.91
N ASP A 24 2.58 16.00 5.89
CA ASP A 24 3.33 15.54 4.71
C ASP A 24 4.75 15.07 5.03
N SER A 25 5.43 15.65 6.02
CA SER A 25 6.83 15.32 6.31
C SER A 25 7.03 13.94 6.95
N LEU A 26 6.06 13.44 7.73
CA LEU A 26 6.11 12.11 8.33
C LEU A 26 5.74 11.03 7.30
N ALA A 27 4.72 11.28 6.49
CA ALA A 27 4.30 10.35 5.43
C ALA A 27 5.39 10.08 4.39
N GLU A 28 6.25 11.07 4.11
CA GLU A 28 7.41 10.90 3.20
C GLU A 28 8.51 9.99 3.80
N LYS A 29 8.62 9.92 5.12
CA LYS A 29 9.62 9.10 5.83
C LYS A 29 9.20 7.65 6.04
N ILE A 30 7.95 7.28 5.71
CA ILE A 30 7.46 5.92 5.87
C ILE A 30 8.09 5.04 4.80
N ILE A 31 8.90 4.08 5.24
CA ILE A 31 9.52 3.06 4.40
C ILE A 31 8.64 1.82 4.41
N ILE A 32 8.25 1.35 3.23
CA ILE A 32 7.50 0.11 3.03
C ILE A 32 8.39 -0.81 2.22
N ILE A 33 8.64 -2.02 2.70
CA ILE A 33 9.45 -3.01 1.98
C ILE A 33 8.56 -4.12 1.39
N PRO A 34 8.91 -4.68 0.23
CA PRO A 34 8.19 -5.82 -0.34
C PRO A 34 8.55 -7.09 0.44
N HIS A 35 7.54 -7.91 0.74
CA HIS A 35 7.72 -9.17 1.44
C HIS A 35 6.80 -10.24 0.86
N ILE A 36 7.32 -11.45 0.60
CA ILE A 36 6.52 -12.63 0.26
C ILE A 36 6.68 -13.62 1.40
N ALA A 37 5.57 -14.04 2.01
CA ALA A 37 5.59 -15.00 3.09
C ALA A 37 6.11 -16.36 2.59
N ILE A 38 6.85 -17.07 3.43
CA ILE A 38 7.38 -18.43 3.12
C ILE A 38 6.25 -19.41 2.81
N THR A 39 5.09 -19.22 3.44
CA THR A 39 3.87 -20.03 3.22
C THR A 39 2.98 -19.45 2.10
N SER A 40 3.57 -18.70 1.17
CA SER A 40 2.83 -18.08 0.07
C SER A 40 2.24 -19.12 -0.89
N ASP A 41 1.01 -18.89 -1.33
CA ASP A 41 0.35 -19.69 -2.40
C ASP A 41 0.94 -19.39 -3.80
N ILE A 42 1.97 -18.54 -3.90
CA ILE A 42 2.62 -18.19 -5.15
C ILE A 42 3.65 -19.27 -5.49
N PRO A 43 3.58 -19.91 -6.67
CA PRO A 43 4.57 -20.89 -7.12
C PRO A 43 5.98 -20.30 -7.07
N GLU A 44 6.95 -21.09 -6.61
CA GLU A 44 8.35 -20.65 -6.40
C GLU A 44 8.95 -19.91 -7.62
N PRO A 45 8.78 -20.38 -8.88
CA PRO A 45 9.29 -19.65 -10.04
C PRO A 45 8.69 -18.26 -10.23
N ALA A 46 7.46 -18.04 -9.74
CA ALA A 46 6.76 -16.76 -9.83
C ALA A 46 7.06 -15.81 -8.66
N GLN A 47 7.60 -16.31 -7.54
CA GLN A 47 7.88 -15.48 -6.35
C GLN A 47 8.91 -14.37 -6.65
N ASN A 48 10.01 -14.69 -7.32
CA ASN A 48 11.03 -13.71 -7.71
C ASN A 48 10.44 -12.64 -8.63
N LEU A 49 9.65 -13.05 -9.62
CA LEU A 49 8.98 -12.13 -10.54
C LEU A 49 7.99 -11.22 -9.79
N MET A 50 7.22 -11.76 -8.84
CA MET A 50 6.29 -10.99 -8.02
C MET A 50 7.05 -10.02 -7.11
N MET A 51 8.15 -10.46 -6.49
CA MET A 51 9.01 -9.60 -5.68
C MET A 51 9.53 -8.40 -6.49
N ASP A 52 10.01 -8.63 -7.71
CA ASP A 52 10.46 -7.56 -8.61
C ASP A 52 9.32 -6.61 -8.99
N ARG A 53 8.11 -7.12 -9.19
CA ARG A 53 6.93 -6.29 -9.43
C ARG A 53 6.62 -5.40 -8.24
N MET A 54 6.61 -5.94 -7.03
CA MET A 54 6.36 -5.18 -5.81
C MET A 54 7.42 -4.09 -5.58
N LYS A 55 8.71 -4.40 -5.77
CA LYS A 55 9.79 -3.40 -5.73
C LYS A 55 9.54 -2.25 -6.69
N ARG A 56 9.21 -2.56 -7.96
CA ARG A 56 8.93 -1.54 -8.98
C ARG A 56 7.68 -0.72 -8.66
N ILE A 57 6.63 -1.32 -8.07
CA ILE A 57 5.44 -0.61 -7.62
C ILE A 57 5.81 0.41 -6.54
N LEU A 58 6.58 0.01 -5.53
CA LEU A 58 7.03 0.88 -4.46
C LEU A 58 7.90 2.03 -4.99
N LEU A 59 8.92 1.72 -5.81
CA LEU A 59 9.78 2.73 -6.44
C LEU A 59 8.99 3.75 -7.26
N LYS A 60 8.03 3.28 -8.06
CA LYS A 60 7.18 4.16 -8.90
C LYS A 60 6.34 5.11 -8.06
N ASN A 61 6.02 4.74 -6.83
CA ASN A 61 5.23 5.54 -5.90
C ASN A 61 6.08 6.28 -4.84
N GLY A 62 7.37 6.51 -5.16
CA GLY A 62 8.26 7.35 -4.36
C GLY A 62 8.78 6.70 -3.07
N ILE A 63 8.62 5.38 -2.92
CA ILE A 63 9.21 4.63 -1.82
C ILE A 63 10.54 4.07 -2.31
N VAL A 64 11.63 4.71 -1.88
CA VAL A 64 13.00 4.27 -2.19
C VAL A 64 13.41 3.31 -1.09
N ASP A 65 13.65 2.06 -1.46
CA ASP A 65 14.18 1.05 -0.55
C ASP A 65 15.67 1.28 -0.36
N THR A 66 16.03 1.86 0.76
CA THR A 66 17.42 2.04 1.19
C THR A 66 17.74 1.25 2.46
N SER A 67 16.75 0.57 3.04
CA SER A 67 16.91 -0.20 4.27
C SER A 67 16.36 -1.61 4.11
N ASP A 68 17.14 -2.61 4.51
CA ASP A 68 16.72 -4.01 4.56
C ASP A 68 15.70 -4.29 5.70
N ARG A 69 15.32 -3.28 6.47
CA ARG A 69 14.47 -3.44 7.65
C ARG A 69 13.42 -2.34 7.73
N SER A 70 12.18 -2.76 7.65
CA SER A 70 11.01 -1.94 7.99
C SER A 70 9.96 -2.83 8.64
N ARG A 71 9.21 -2.25 9.58
CA ARG A 71 8.03 -2.90 10.15
C ARG A 71 6.84 -2.90 9.20
N PHE A 72 6.83 -1.96 8.24
CA PHE A 72 5.76 -1.86 7.25
C PHE A 72 6.13 -2.64 5.99
N VAL A 73 5.24 -3.54 5.59
CA VAL A 73 5.47 -4.42 4.44
C VAL A 73 4.35 -4.30 3.42
N LEU A 74 4.73 -4.37 2.14
CA LEU A 74 3.83 -4.70 1.04
C LEU A 74 3.92 -6.20 0.80
N THR A 75 2.84 -6.92 1.01
CA THR A 75 2.75 -8.35 0.72
C THR A 75 1.61 -8.65 -0.24
N VAL A 76 1.55 -9.88 -0.76
CA VAL A 76 0.54 -10.31 -1.71
C VAL A 76 0.10 -11.73 -1.41
N LYS A 77 -1.22 -11.96 -1.53
CA LYS A 77 -1.84 -13.29 -1.53
C LYS A 77 -2.43 -13.53 -2.91
N SER A 78 -2.27 -14.75 -3.44
CA SER A 78 -2.89 -15.17 -4.69
C SER A 78 -3.97 -16.20 -4.45
N ASN A 79 -4.98 -16.20 -5.31
CA ASN A 79 -6.03 -17.20 -5.31
C ASN A 79 -6.42 -17.52 -6.76
N ILE A 80 -6.33 -18.79 -7.16
CA ILE A 80 -6.77 -19.25 -8.47
C ILE A 80 -8.28 -19.44 -8.39
N ILE A 81 -9.04 -18.65 -9.18
CA ILE A 81 -10.50 -18.65 -9.19
C ILE A 81 -11.05 -19.69 -10.15
N ASN A 82 -10.39 -19.81 -11.31
CA ASN A 82 -10.75 -20.76 -12.34
C ASN A 82 -9.56 -21.15 -13.16
N GLU A 83 -9.51 -22.42 -13.58
CA GLU A 83 -8.51 -22.97 -14.47
C GLU A 83 -9.10 -24.04 -15.35
N GLU A 84 -8.77 -24.02 -16.64
CA GLU A 84 -9.30 -24.95 -17.63
C GLU A 84 -8.39 -25.08 -18.85
N TRP A 85 -8.45 -26.22 -19.52
CA TRP A 85 -7.87 -26.39 -20.86
C TRP A 85 -8.93 -26.10 -21.92
N THR A 86 -8.52 -25.36 -22.96
CA THR A 86 -9.40 -25.08 -24.11
C THR A 86 -9.47 -26.30 -25.04
N GLU A 87 -10.57 -26.43 -25.77
CA GLU A 87 -10.76 -27.45 -26.83
C GLU A 87 -10.09 -27.06 -28.16
N THR A 88 -9.29 -26.00 -28.18
CA THR A 88 -8.58 -25.51 -29.37
C THR A 88 -7.39 -26.42 -29.76
N VAL A 89 -6.92 -26.30 -31.01
CA VAL A 89 -5.72 -27.01 -31.47
C VAL A 89 -4.67 -25.98 -31.87
N PRO A 90 -3.54 -25.90 -31.18
CA PRO A 90 -3.20 -26.60 -29.93
C PRO A 90 -4.03 -26.15 -28.73
N PRO A 91 -4.25 -26.98 -27.72
CA PRO A 91 -4.97 -26.62 -26.52
C PRO A 91 -4.20 -25.56 -25.74
N LYS A 92 -4.94 -24.66 -25.06
CA LYS A 92 -4.38 -23.63 -24.18
C LYS A 92 -4.92 -23.81 -22.77
N TYR A 93 -4.05 -23.57 -21.81
CA TYR A 93 -4.44 -23.50 -20.41
C TYR A 93 -4.90 -22.08 -20.08
N VAL A 94 -6.15 -21.92 -19.70
CA VAL A 94 -6.75 -20.66 -19.29
C VAL A 94 -6.83 -20.63 -17.79
N MET A 95 -6.32 -19.55 -17.19
CA MET A 95 -6.33 -19.35 -15.74
C MET A 95 -6.89 -17.97 -15.42
N THR A 96 -7.74 -17.91 -14.39
CA THR A 96 -8.15 -16.67 -13.74
C THR A 96 -7.60 -16.65 -12.33
N VAL A 97 -6.75 -15.67 -12.03
CA VAL A 97 -6.08 -15.53 -10.74
C VAL A 97 -6.41 -14.17 -10.13
N GLU A 98 -6.65 -14.14 -8.84
CA GLU A 98 -6.75 -12.93 -8.02
C GLU A 98 -5.48 -12.73 -7.22
N PHE A 99 -4.95 -11.51 -7.26
CA PHE A 99 -3.84 -11.05 -6.44
C PHE A 99 -4.36 -9.98 -5.50
N THR A 100 -4.33 -10.22 -4.20
CA THR A 100 -4.67 -9.22 -3.22
C THR A 100 -3.39 -8.71 -2.57
N PHE A 101 -3.08 -7.45 -2.81
CA PHE A 101 -1.95 -6.77 -2.19
C PHE A 101 -2.38 -6.17 -0.87
N TYR A 102 -1.51 -6.24 0.13
CA TYR A 102 -1.73 -5.74 1.48
C TYR A 102 -0.55 -4.89 1.92
N ILE A 103 -0.83 -3.76 2.57
CA ILE A 103 0.17 -3.00 3.31
C ILE A 103 -0.17 -3.10 4.79
N GLY A 104 0.75 -3.62 5.58
CA GLY A 104 0.54 -3.85 7.01
C GLY A 104 1.82 -3.69 7.81
N ASP A 105 1.65 -3.79 9.11
CA ASP A 105 2.71 -3.73 10.11
C ASP A 105 2.93 -5.14 10.67
N VAL A 106 4.12 -5.68 10.45
CA VAL A 106 4.46 -7.05 10.89
C VAL A 106 4.60 -7.18 12.40
N GLU A 107 4.84 -6.09 13.12
CA GLU A 107 4.98 -6.12 14.58
C GLU A 107 3.64 -6.09 15.29
N SER A 108 2.72 -5.22 14.81
CA SER A 108 1.40 -5.07 15.43
C SER A 108 0.30 -5.90 14.76
N GLY A 109 0.55 -6.46 13.57
CA GLY A 109 -0.44 -7.18 12.78
C GLY A 109 -1.54 -6.28 12.19
N ILE A 110 -1.37 -4.96 12.23
CA ILE A 110 -2.37 -4.02 11.71
C ILE A 110 -2.29 -3.96 10.20
N LEU A 111 -3.45 -4.09 9.55
CA LEU A 111 -3.63 -3.89 8.12
C LEU A 111 -4.05 -2.45 7.83
N TYR A 112 -3.25 -1.73 7.05
CA TYR A 112 -3.51 -0.33 6.70
C TYR A 112 -4.25 -0.14 5.39
N ALA A 113 -3.92 -0.94 4.37
CA ALA A 113 -4.61 -0.91 3.09
C ALA A 113 -4.49 -2.26 2.36
N ASP A 114 -5.45 -2.49 1.48
CA ASP A 114 -5.47 -3.64 0.58
C ASP A 114 -6.01 -3.26 -0.79
N LYS A 115 -5.66 -4.05 -1.80
CA LYS A 115 -6.19 -3.93 -3.16
C LYS A 115 -6.15 -5.27 -3.88
N LEU A 116 -7.28 -5.62 -4.50
CA LEU A 116 -7.44 -6.83 -5.29
C LEU A 116 -7.31 -6.52 -6.79
N PHE A 117 -6.54 -7.35 -7.47
CA PHE A 117 -6.40 -7.36 -8.92
C PHE A 117 -6.73 -8.74 -9.47
N ARG A 118 -7.65 -8.82 -10.43
CA ARG A 118 -7.99 -10.06 -11.12
C ARG A 118 -7.33 -10.08 -12.50
N ARG A 119 -6.74 -11.21 -12.88
CA ARG A 119 -6.12 -11.42 -14.18
C ARG A 119 -6.59 -12.73 -14.80
N LYS A 120 -7.04 -12.66 -16.06
CA LYS A 120 -7.35 -13.83 -16.87
C LYS A 120 -6.30 -13.92 -17.97
N VAL A 121 -5.68 -15.08 -18.10
CA VAL A 121 -4.58 -15.34 -19.04
C VAL A 121 -4.77 -16.71 -19.70
N ALA A 122 -4.12 -16.91 -20.86
CA ALA A 122 -4.09 -18.18 -21.54
C ALA A 122 -2.65 -18.49 -21.97
N SER A 123 -2.18 -19.70 -21.74
CA SER A 123 -0.81 -20.12 -22.04
C SER A 123 -0.72 -21.60 -22.43
N ASP A 124 0.49 -22.07 -22.70
CA ASP A 124 0.74 -23.47 -23.08
C ASP A 124 0.86 -24.41 -21.86
N SER A 125 1.04 -23.82 -20.67
CA SER A 125 1.13 -24.61 -19.43
C SER A 125 0.64 -23.79 -18.23
N PRO A 126 0.26 -24.44 -17.10
CA PRO A 126 -0.12 -23.79 -15.86
C PRO A 126 0.93 -22.80 -15.34
N GLU A 127 2.20 -23.21 -15.30
CA GLU A 127 3.29 -22.35 -14.82
C GLU A 127 3.45 -21.10 -15.68
N LYS A 128 3.46 -21.25 -17.01
CA LYS A 128 3.54 -20.12 -17.94
C LYS A 128 2.33 -19.20 -17.80
N ALA A 129 1.13 -19.74 -17.59
CA ALA A 129 -0.08 -18.96 -17.35
C ALA A 129 0.06 -18.14 -16.07
N TYR A 130 0.55 -18.74 -14.99
CA TYR A 130 0.76 -18.02 -13.75
C TYR A 130 1.78 -16.87 -13.89
N MET A 131 2.92 -17.13 -14.53
CA MET A 131 3.94 -16.14 -14.84
C MET A 131 3.38 -14.97 -15.69
N GLN A 132 2.53 -15.30 -16.68
CA GLN A 132 1.84 -14.29 -17.48
C GLN A 132 0.87 -13.46 -16.64
N ALA A 133 0.14 -14.07 -15.70
CA ALA A 133 -0.77 -13.36 -14.81
C ALA A 133 -0.01 -12.36 -13.92
N VAL A 134 1.15 -12.76 -13.37
CA VAL A 134 2.03 -11.85 -12.61
C VAL A 134 2.55 -10.73 -13.52
N ASN A 135 2.97 -11.03 -14.74
CA ASN A 135 3.43 -10.04 -15.71
C ASN A 135 2.34 -9.05 -16.14
N ALA A 136 1.07 -9.47 -16.12
CA ALA A 136 -0.07 -8.62 -16.43
C ALA A 136 -0.41 -7.60 -15.33
N ILE A 137 0.23 -7.67 -14.16
CA ILE A 137 0.11 -6.65 -13.11
C ILE A 137 0.86 -5.40 -13.59
N ARG A 138 0.12 -4.33 -13.84
CA ARG A 138 0.70 -3.07 -14.31
C ARG A 138 1.29 -2.30 -13.12
N VAL A 139 2.61 -2.14 -13.10
CA VAL A 139 3.34 -1.36 -12.07
C VAL A 139 2.84 0.09 -11.98
N SER A 140 2.36 0.64 -13.10
CA SER A 140 1.85 2.01 -13.19
C SER A 140 0.33 2.12 -12.99
N ASP A 141 -0.33 1.07 -12.51
CA ASP A 141 -1.75 1.13 -12.21
C ASP A 141 -2.01 2.18 -11.10
N PRO A 142 -2.88 3.16 -11.31
CA PRO A 142 -3.13 4.24 -10.35
C PRO A 142 -3.69 3.73 -9.01
N GLU A 143 -4.30 2.55 -9.00
CA GLU A 143 -4.81 1.93 -7.78
C GLU A 143 -3.71 1.61 -6.77
N PHE A 144 -2.47 1.36 -7.21
CA PHE A 144 -1.34 1.19 -6.30
C PHE A 144 -0.99 2.49 -5.59
N LYS A 145 -1.03 3.62 -6.32
CA LYS A 145 -0.81 4.92 -5.69
C LYS A 145 -1.85 5.20 -4.61
N ILE A 146 -3.12 5.01 -4.94
CA ILE A 146 -4.24 5.21 -4.01
C ILE A 146 -4.08 4.32 -2.77
N MET A 147 -3.73 3.04 -2.95
CA MET A 147 -3.50 2.10 -1.85
C MET A 147 -2.34 2.53 -0.96
N ILE A 148 -1.22 2.94 -1.55
CA ILE A 148 -0.01 3.36 -0.83
C ILE A 148 -0.25 4.66 -0.06
N ASP A 149 -0.88 5.66 -0.69
CA ASP A 149 -1.18 6.94 -0.05
C ASP A 149 -2.13 6.74 1.14
N LYS A 150 -3.17 5.91 0.97
CA LYS A 150 -4.10 5.53 2.05
C LYS A 150 -3.38 4.81 3.20
N ALA A 151 -2.45 3.89 2.87
CA ALA A 151 -1.67 3.20 3.89
C ALA A 151 -0.81 4.17 4.68
N LYS A 152 -0.07 5.06 4.00
CA LYS A 152 0.78 6.07 4.64
C LYS A 152 -0.03 6.97 5.58
N GLN A 153 -1.18 7.46 5.15
CA GLN A 153 -2.06 8.27 5.97
C GLN A 153 -2.48 7.53 7.25
N ARG A 154 -2.96 6.28 7.14
CA ARG A 154 -3.38 5.48 8.28
C ARG A 154 -2.22 5.10 9.22
N ILE A 155 -1.02 4.91 8.68
CA ILE A 155 0.19 4.68 9.50
C ILE A 155 0.45 5.91 10.36
N VAL A 156 0.44 7.13 9.78
CA VAL A 156 0.63 8.38 10.53
C VAL A 156 -0.42 8.51 11.62
N GLU A 157 -1.71 8.38 11.28
CA GLU A 157 -2.82 8.46 12.25
C GLU A 157 -2.64 7.45 13.41
N THR A 158 -2.15 6.24 13.12
CA THR A 158 -1.93 5.21 14.15
C THR A 158 -0.72 5.53 15.04
N LEU A 159 0.32 6.12 14.48
CA LEU A 159 1.52 6.52 15.24
C LEU A 159 1.21 7.70 16.15
N ASP A 160 0.52 8.72 15.65
CA ASP A 160 0.10 9.89 16.41
C ASP A 160 -0.80 9.48 17.61
N ALA A 161 -1.80 8.62 17.38
CA ALA A 161 -2.68 8.12 18.43
C ALA A 161 -1.92 7.31 19.51
N ARG A 162 -0.83 6.62 19.14
CA ARG A 162 0.00 5.90 20.12
C ARG A 162 0.88 6.84 20.94
N GLU A 163 1.40 7.89 20.30
CA GLU A 163 2.20 8.91 20.98
C GLU A 163 1.34 9.67 22.01
N GLU A 164 0.13 10.09 21.64
CA GLU A 164 -0.83 10.71 22.55
C GLU A 164 -1.15 9.81 23.75
N LYS A 165 -1.37 8.51 23.50
CA LYS A 165 -1.65 7.55 24.57
C LYS A 165 -0.48 7.42 25.55
N LEU A 166 0.75 7.34 25.06
CA LEU A 166 1.95 7.23 25.88
C LEU A 166 2.16 8.49 26.74
N ILE A 167 1.84 9.68 26.22
CA ILE A 167 1.90 10.94 26.95
C ILE A 167 0.89 10.94 28.10
N ILE A 168 -0.35 10.48 27.87
CA ILE A 168 -1.40 10.40 28.88
C ILE A 168 -0.99 9.42 29.99
N GLU A 169 -0.55 8.21 29.62
CA GLU A 169 -0.11 7.19 30.57
C GLU A 169 1.14 7.66 31.35
N GLY A 170 2.09 8.36 30.71
CA GLY A 170 3.26 8.93 31.39
C GLY A 170 2.92 9.97 32.44
N ASN A 171 1.93 10.81 32.17
CA ASN A 171 1.46 11.83 33.12
C ASN A 171 0.67 11.25 34.32
N GLU A 172 0.15 10.03 34.20
CA GLU A 172 -0.60 9.38 35.30
C GLU A 172 0.33 8.75 36.35
N TYR A 173 1.61 8.54 36.03
CA TYR A 173 2.62 8.01 36.95
C TYR A 173 3.44 9.09 37.69
N ASP A 174 3.25 10.37 37.37
CA ASP A 174 3.96 11.51 38.00
C ASP A 174 3.16 12.22 39.10
N ILE A 175 2.14 11.54 39.70
CA ILE A 175 1.35 12.07 40.83
C ILE A 175 1.62 11.33 42.13
#